data_d4bc130484a2e04c38368a1f10a22e8f
#
_entry.id   d4bc130484a2e04c38368a1f10a22e8f
#
_cell.length_a   1.000
_cell.length_b   1.000
_cell.length_c   1.000
_cell.angle_alpha   90.00
_cell.angle_beta   90.00
_cell.angle_gamma   90.00
#
_symmetry.space_group_name_H-M   'P 1'
#
loop_
_entity.id
_entity.type
_entity.pdbx_description
1 polymer ?
#
loop_
_entity_poly.entity_id
_entity_poly.type
_entity_poly.pdbx_seq_one_letter_code
_entity_poly.pdbx_strand_id
1 'polypeptide(L)'
;MLNKDMNNLQNNTQEPQMEKPTTPNENSGIYIRGHIKISDVTEKDAPVVLIDKPNAIHYENMSIAIASALSHRDQQYMYEMHFGNGGSAVDSTGIITYLIPNTTSLNATLYNQTYSKIIDDTDSTNPDPTNNKMQIRHIPGNSYTDIIISCLLDYGEPATQNAFDNSTALNDTYTFDELGIVAKSLDGTSGLSSTGLLLTHVIFHPVQKSLNRLIQIDYTVRIQTLTNLSAIG
;
A
#
# COMPACT_ATOMS: atom_id res chain seq x y z
N MET A 1 -83.56 27.25 -28.18
CA MET A 1 -82.98 26.66 -26.88
C MET A 1 -81.56 26.29 -27.15
N LEU A 2 -80.71 26.96 -26.39
CA LEU A 2 -79.24 26.77 -26.37
C LEU A 2 -78.88 25.39 -25.82
N ASN A 3 -77.82 24.79 -26.38
CA ASN A 3 -76.76 24.10 -25.56
C ASN A 3 -75.58 23.86 -26.47
N LYS A 4 -74.58 24.52 -26.24
CA LYS A 4 -73.28 24.36 -25.67
C LYS A 4 -72.70 22.95 -25.83
N ASP A 5 -71.75 22.79 -26.74
CA ASP A 5 -70.68 21.82 -26.61
C ASP A 5 -69.33 22.56 -26.76
N MET A 6 -68.83 22.94 -25.59
CA MET A 6 -67.43 23.24 -25.39
C MET A 6 -66.83 22.00 -24.69
N ASN A 7 -65.82 21.42 -25.28
CA ASN A 7 -64.65 20.85 -24.62
C ASN A 7 -64.03 19.74 -25.47
N ASN A 8 -62.95 20.01 -26.10
CA ASN A 8 -61.75 19.19 -25.88
C ASN A 8 -60.63 19.66 -26.82
N LEU A 9 -59.96 20.72 -26.39
CA LEU A 9 -58.61 21.00 -26.85
C LEU A 9 -57.68 20.52 -25.72
N GLN A 10 -57.33 19.23 -25.73
CA GLN A 10 -56.19 18.77 -25.01
C GLN A 10 -54.94 19.11 -25.80
N ASN A 11 -54.25 20.14 -25.31
CA ASN A 11 -52.91 20.47 -25.73
C ASN A 11 -51.96 19.30 -25.36
N ASN A 12 -51.63 18.53 -26.34
CA ASN A 12 -50.56 17.53 -26.21
C ASN A 12 -49.23 18.23 -26.47
N THR A 13 -48.75 19.00 -25.49
CA THR A 13 -47.41 19.54 -25.47
C THR A 13 -46.50 18.43 -24.94
N GLN A 14 -46.06 17.54 -25.80
CA GLN A 14 -44.91 16.71 -25.50
C GLN A 14 -43.68 17.64 -25.40
N GLU A 15 -43.21 17.87 -24.21
CA GLU A 15 -41.89 18.40 -23.99
C GLU A 15 -40.86 17.50 -24.69
N PRO A 16 -39.93 18.05 -25.49
CA PRO A 16 -38.87 17.25 -26.04
C PRO A 16 -38.07 16.65 -24.89
N GLN A 17 -38.14 15.33 -24.79
CA GLN A 17 -37.22 14.60 -23.92
C GLN A 17 -35.81 14.92 -24.41
N MET A 18 -35.08 15.75 -23.67
CA MET A 18 -33.66 15.87 -23.84
C MET A 18 -33.07 14.49 -23.60
N GLU A 19 -32.63 13.85 -24.68
CA GLU A 19 -31.74 12.68 -24.56
C GLU A 19 -30.60 13.07 -23.62
N LYS A 20 -30.53 12.37 -22.51
CA LYS A 20 -29.35 12.48 -21.65
C LYS A 20 -28.13 12.22 -22.53
N PRO A 21 -27.15 13.13 -22.56
CA PRO A 21 -25.93 12.85 -23.28
C PRO A 21 -25.39 11.51 -22.75
N THR A 22 -25.31 10.53 -23.65
CA THR A 22 -24.58 9.29 -23.37
C THR A 22 -23.12 9.70 -23.23
N THR A 23 -22.71 9.96 -22.00
CA THR A 23 -21.28 10.11 -21.69
C THR A 23 -20.62 8.84 -22.20
N PRO A 24 -19.60 8.94 -23.05
CA PRO A 24 -18.79 7.80 -23.39
C PRO A 24 -18.37 7.14 -22.06
N ASN A 25 -18.58 5.84 -21.96
CA ASN A 25 -18.14 5.08 -20.77
C ASN A 25 -16.60 5.08 -20.83
N GLU A 26 -15.99 6.19 -20.42
CA GLU A 26 -14.56 6.26 -20.20
C GLU A 26 -14.26 5.42 -18.98
N ASN A 27 -14.14 4.11 -19.18
CA ASN A 27 -13.58 3.20 -18.19
C ASN A 27 -12.07 3.48 -18.08
N SER A 28 -11.71 4.72 -17.84
CA SER A 28 -10.37 5.12 -17.46
C SER A 28 -10.28 5.06 -15.93
N GLY A 29 -9.25 4.44 -15.44
CA GLY A 29 -9.04 4.26 -14.00
C GLY A 29 -7.56 4.26 -13.65
N ILE A 30 -7.28 4.50 -12.39
CA ILE A 30 -5.95 4.27 -11.83
C ILE A 30 -5.97 2.91 -11.15
N TYR A 31 -5.04 2.07 -11.52
CA TYR A 31 -4.83 0.76 -10.93
C TYR A 31 -3.50 0.73 -10.20
N ILE A 32 -3.50 0.28 -8.95
CA ILE A 32 -2.30 0.23 -8.11
C ILE A 32 -2.04 -1.22 -7.75
N ARG A 33 -0.80 -1.66 -7.94
CA ARG A 33 -0.31 -2.98 -7.57
C ARG A 33 0.94 -2.84 -6.74
N GLY A 34 1.08 -3.71 -5.77
CA GLY A 34 2.29 -3.85 -5.01
C GLY A 34 2.93 -5.23 -5.20
N HIS A 35 4.23 -5.28 -5.10
CA HIS A 35 5.02 -6.51 -5.15
C HIS A 35 6.18 -6.40 -4.18
N ILE A 36 6.43 -7.47 -3.44
CA ILE A 36 7.53 -7.55 -2.48
C ILE A 36 8.45 -8.71 -2.82
N LYS A 37 9.74 -8.46 -2.68
CA LYS A 37 10.79 -9.46 -2.71
C LYS A 37 11.66 -9.31 -1.48
N ILE A 38 11.81 -10.38 -0.70
CA ILE A 38 12.69 -10.43 0.48
C ILE A 38 13.81 -11.41 0.18
N SER A 39 15.04 -10.98 0.35
CA SER A 39 16.22 -11.77 0.06
C SER A 39 17.22 -11.74 1.21
N ASP A 40 17.81 -12.87 1.51
CA ASP A 40 19.03 -12.94 2.30
C ASP A 40 20.21 -12.56 1.39
N VAL A 41 20.89 -11.48 1.74
CA VAL A 41 22.03 -10.94 1.00
C VAL A 41 23.31 -10.99 1.81
N THR A 42 23.36 -11.81 2.85
CA THR A 42 24.54 -12.02 3.70
C THR A 42 25.74 -12.45 2.85
N GLU A 43 25.51 -13.35 1.93
CA GLU A 43 26.51 -13.76 0.94
C GLU A 43 26.31 -12.93 -0.34
N LYS A 44 27.17 -11.94 -0.55
CA LYS A 44 27.07 -10.97 -1.66
C LYS A 44 26.94 -11.63 -3.04
N ASP A 45 27.64 -12.72 -3.26
CA ASP A 45 27.72 -13.39 -4.56
C ASP A 45 26.64 -14.47 -4.75
N ALA A 46 25.86 -14.75 -3.70
CA ALA A 46 24.83 -15.80 -3.69
C ALA A 46 23.58 -15.38 -2.89
N PRO A 47 22.86 -14.33 -3.30
CA PRO A 47 21.65 -13.92 -2.60
C PRO A 47 20.58 -15.01 -2.70
N VAL A 48 19.90 -15.29 -1.60
CA VAL A 48 18.82 -16.27 -1.51
C VAL A 48 17.49 -15.55 -1.41
N VAL A 49 16.59 -15.77 -2.37
CA VAL A 49 15.22 -15.23 -2.31
C VAL A 49 14.42 -16.05 -1.31
N LEU A 50 13.88 -15.36 -0.29
CA LEU A 50 13.06 -15.95 0.75
C LEU A 50 11.57 -15.81 0.42
N ILE A 51 11.18 -14.62 -0.04
CA ILE A 51 9.79 -14.26 -0.39
C ILE A 51 9.80 -13.51 -1.72
N ASP A 52 8.84 -13.82 -2.59
CA ASP A 52 8.62 -13.14 -3.87
C ASP A 52 7.12 -13.25 -4.21
N LYS A 53 6.34 -12.18 -3.96
CA LYS A 53 4.89 -12.23 -4.10
C LYS A 53 4.23 -10.85 -4.23
N PRO A 54 3.00 -10.79 -4.79
CA PRO A 54 2.19 -9.58 -4.71
C PRO A 54 1.78 -9.28 -3.28
N ASN A 55 1.52 -7.99 -3.00
CA ASN A 55 0.97 -7.53 -1.73
C ASN A 55 -0.44 -6.95 -1.90
N ALA A 56 -1.15 -6.79 -0.79
CA ALA A 56 -2.43 -6.11 -0.77
C ALA A 56 -2.24 -4.59 -0.60
N ILE A 57 -3.04 -3.83 -1.36
CA ILE A 57 -3.13 -2.37 -1.28
C ILE A 57 -4.32 -2.01 -0.40
N HIS A 58 -4.13 -1.09 0.53
CA HIS A 58 -5.21 -0.46 1.27
C HIS A 58 -5.80 0.68 0.43
N TYR A 59 -6.82 0.39 -0.36
CA TYR A 59 -7.32 1.31 -1.39
C TYR A 59 -7.84 2.63 -0.81
N GLU A 60 -8.55 2.60 0.32
CA GLU A 60 -9.03 3.81 0.99
C GLU A 60 -7.86 4.71 1.39
N ASN A 61 -6.91 4.20 2.16
CA ASN A 61 -5.76 4.96 2.64
C ASN A 61 -4.86 5.43 1.48
N MET A 62 -4.68 4.59 0.47
CA MET A 62 -3.93 4.96 -0.73
C MET A 62 -4.62 6.08 -1.51
N SER A 63 -5.95 6.08 -1.61
CA SER A 63 -6.70 7.15 -2.28
C SER A 63 -6.55 8.49 -1.55
N ILE A 64 -6.56 8.45 -0.21
CA ILE A 64 -6.31 9.63 0.63
C ILE A 64 -4.89 10.16 0.39
N ALA A 65 -3.89 9.28 0.43
CA ALA A 65 -2.50 9.68 0.22
C ALA A 65 -2.27 10.31 -1.16
N ILE A 66 -2.84 9.73 -2.22
CA ILE A 66 -2.76 10.29 -3.58
C ILE A 66 -3.46 11.64 -3.66
N ALA A 67 -4.69 11.76 -3.14
CA ALA A 67 -5.44 13.00 -3.17
C ALA A 67 -4.72 14.12 -2.40
N SER A 68 -4.18 13.80 -1.24
CA SER A 68 -3.39 14.71 -0.40
C SER A 68 -2.13 15.18 -1.12
N ALA A 69 -1.38 14.27 -1.72
CA ALA A 69 -0.17 14.60 -2.47
C ALA A 69 -0.45 15.51 -3.69
N LEU A 70 -1.50 15.19 -4.47
CA LEU A 70 -1.88 15.96 -5.66
C LEU A 70 -2.46 17.34 -5.31
N SER A 71 -3.18 17.46 -4.21
CA SER A 71 -3.79 18.72 -3.77
C SER A 71 -2.84 19.62 -2.97
N HIS A 72 -1.66 19.13 -2.62
CA HIS A 72 -0.74 19.79 -1.70
C HIS A 72 -1.41 20.14 -0.34
N ARG A 73 -2.25 19.21 0.14
CA ARG A 73 -2.99 19.31 1.41
C ARG A 73 -2.62 18.12 2.28
N ASP A 74 -2.28 18.36 3.56
CA ASP A 74 -1.99 17.30 4.55
C ASP A 74 -1.05 16.21 4.03
N GLN A 75 -0.04 16.58 3.29
CA GLN A 75 0.82 15.71 2.49
C GLN A 75 1.09 14.36 3.15
N GLN A 76 0.33 13.36 2.71
CA GLN A 76 0.53 11.96 3.08
C GLN A 76 1.49 11.34 2.06
N TYR A 77 2.69 10.97 2.47
CA TYR A 77 3.65 10.31 1.59
C TYR A 77 4.21 9.05 2.24
N MET A 78 4.67 8.10 1.45
CA MET A 78 5.31 6.89 1.96
C MET A 78 6.51 7.26 2.80
N TYR A 79 6.59 6.73 4.01
CA TYR A 79 7.61 7.18 4.96
C TYR A 79 8.35 6.05 5.66
N GLU A 80 7.61 5.08 6.21
CA GLU A 80 8.17 3.98 6.96
C GLU A 80 7.75 2.63 6.41
N MET A 81 8.64 1.66 6.56
CA MET A 81 8.33 0.25 6.43
C MET A 81 8.18 -0.33 7.83
N HIS A 82 6.99 -0.87 8.12
CA HIS A 82 6.68 -1.52 9.38
C HIS A 82 6.80 -3.03 9.23
N PHE A 83 7.36 -3.66 10.23
CA PHE A 83 7.55 -5.11 10.34
C PHE A 83 6.74 -5.63 11.52
N GLY A 84 6.18 -6.82 11.39
CA GLY A 84 5.41 -7.45 12.44
C GLY A 84 5.46 -8.97 12.39
N ASN A 85 4.93 -9.61 13.42
CA ASN A 85 4.91 -11.06 13.56
C ASN A 85 3.52 -11.60 13.99
N GLY A 86 2.46 -10.85 13.69
CA GLY A 86 1.07 -11.23 13.95
C GLY A 86 0.33 -11.77 12.75
N GLY A 87 0.98 -11.86 11.58
CA GLY A 87 0.34 -12.26 10.32
C GLY A 87 0.07 -13.75 10.20
N SER A 88 0.74 -14.59 10.97
CA SER A 88 0.54 -16.04 10.97
C SER A 88 0.43 -16.62 12.37
N ALA A 89 -0.17 -17.81 12.46
CA ALA A 89 -0.28 -18.57 13.68
C ALA A 89 0.07 -20.04 13.40
N VAL A 90 0.72 -20.69 14.36
CA VAL A 90 1.04 -22.12 14.30
C VAL A 90 0.05 -22.86 15.22
N ASP A 91 -0.66 -23.83 14.66
CA ASP A 91 -1.56 -24.67 15.48
C ASP A 91 -0.79 -25.73 16.27
N SER A 92 -1.50 -26.49 17.11
CA SER A 92 -0.91 -27.56 17.93
C SER A 92 -0.33 -28.71 17.13
N THR A 93 -0.60 -28.80 15.83
CA THR A 93 -0.07 -29.82 14.91
C THR A 93 1.12 -29.33 14.11
N GLY A 94 1.53 -28.07 14.29
CA GLY A 94 2.62 -27.45 13.55
C GLY A 94 2.22 -26.85 12.19
N ILE A 95 0.92 -26.79 11.89
CA ILE A 95 0.43 -26.18 10.64
C ILE A 95 0.39 -24.67 10.81
N ILE A 96 1.01 -23.97 9.85
CA ILE A 96 0.97 -22.49 9.79
C ILE A 96 -0.29 -22.05 9.05
N THR A 97 -1.07 -21.20 9.69
CA THR A 97 -2.22 -20.50 9.11
C THR A 97 -1.91 -19.02 8.96
N TYR A 98 -2.39 -18.40 7.89
CA TYR A 98 -2.14 -16.99 7.60
C TYR A 98 -3.43 -16.19 7.74
N LEU A 99 -3.32 -15.01 8.33
CA LEU A 99 -4.40 -14.04 8.37
C LEU A 99 -4.57 -13.36 7.01
N ILE A 100 -5.70 -12.69 6.83
CA ILE A 100 -5.95 -11.86 5.65
C ILE A 100 -5.29 -10.48 5.89
N PRO A 101 -4.58 -9.89 4.90
CA PRO A 101 -4.04 -8.54 5.05
C PRO A 101 -5.10 -7.52 5.51
N ASN A 102 -4.77 -6.73 6.53
CA ASN A 102 -5.65 -5.72 7.10
C ASN A 102 -5.68 -4.47 6.21
N THR A 103 -6.65 -4.39 5.29
CA THR A 103 -6.74 -3.34 4.26
C THR A 103 -8.12 -2.71 4.14
N THR A 104 -8.98 -2.85 5.17
CA THR A 104 -10.38 -2.45 5.10
C THR A 104 -10.79 -1.36 6.09
N SER A 105 -9.94 -1.01 7.05
CA SER A 105 -10.22 0.02 8.05
C SER A 105 -9.28 1.19 7.88
N LEU A 106 -9.78 2.43 7.92
CA LEU A 106 -8.97 3.65 7.85
C LEU A 106 -7.80 3.64 8.85
N ASN A 107 -8.05 3.12 10.06
CA ASN A 107 -7.06 3.01 11.12
C ASN A 107 -6.37 1.62 11.15
N ALA A 108 -6.29 0.94 10.01
CA ALA A 108 -5.62 -0.34 9.93
C ALA A 108 -4.15 -0.20 10.35
N THR A 109 -3.66 -1.21 11.05
CA THR A 109 -2.26 -1.39 11.42
C THR A 109 -1.83 -2.81 11.09
N LEU A 110 -0.57 -3.13 11.21
CA LEU A 110 -0.14 -4.52 11.29
C LEU A 110 -0.81 -5.21 12.48
N TYR A 111 -0.92 -6.52 12.43
CA TYR A 111 -1.53 -7.29 13.53
C TYR A 111 -0.69 -7.21 14.80
N ASN A 112 0.64 -7.32 14.67
CA ASN A 112 1.57 -7.11 15.78
C ASN A 112 2.86 -6.46 15.26
N GLN A 113 2.87 -5.13 15.21
CA GLN A 113 4.06 -4.38 14.80
C GLN A 113 5.16 -4.51 15.86
N THR A 114 6.33 -4.92 15.44
CA THR A 114 7.49 -5.14 16.31
C THR A 114 8.67 -4.22 16.00
N TYR A 115 8.75 -3.71 14.75
CA TYR A 115 9.84 -2.85 14.30
C TYR A 115 9.40 -1.93 13.17
N SER A 116 10.12 -0.82 12.96
CA SER A 116 9.94 0.05 11.80
C SER A 116 11.27 0.63 11.33
N LYS A 117 11.35 0.96 10.04
CA LYS A 117 12.47 1.68 9.42
C LYS A 117 11.97 2.79 8.53
N ILE A 118 12.60 3.96 8.64
CA ILE A 118 12.37 5.07 7.71
C ILE A 118 12.93 4.67 6.35
N ILE A 119 12.09 4.79 5.30
CA ILE A 119 12.45 4.51 3.91
C ILE A 119 12.51 5.78 3.05
N ASP A 120 12.19 6.93 3.64
CA ASP A 120 12.37 8.23 3.00
C ASP A 120 13.83 8.65 3.13
N ASP A 121 14.56 8.61 2.03
CA ASP A 121 15.97 8.98 1.95
C ASP A 121 16.20 10.49 1.97
N THR A 122 15.14 11.29 1.92
CA THR A 122 15.18 12.76 2.05
C THR A 122 15.02 13.23 3.49
N ASP A 123 14.53 12.38 4.38
CA ASP A 123 14.37 12.72 5.79
C ASP A 123 15.71 12.62 6.54
N SER A 124 16.11 13.71 7.19
CA SER A 124 17.35 13.79 7.97
C SER A 124 17.41 12.83 9.16
N THR A 125 16.29 12.27 9.57
CA THR A 125 16.20 11.26 10.66
C THR A 125 16.37 9.83 10.17
N ASN A 126 16.43 9.62 8.83
CA ASN A 126 16.79 8.31 8.29
C ASN A 126 18.28 8.01 8.58
N PRO A 127 18.59 6.99 9.37
CA PRO A 127 19.96 6.72 9.77
C PRO A 127 20.81 6.11 8.65
N ASP A 128 20.17 5.57 7.61
CA ASP A 128 20.87 4.94 6.48
C ASP A 128 20.12 5.19 5.16
N PRO A 129 20.18 6.42 4.62
CA PRO A 129 19.47 6.77 3.39
C PRO A 129 20.07 6.13 2.13
N THR A 130 21.23 5.48 2.24
CA THR A 130 21.83 4.77 1.11
C THR A 130 21.14 3.44 0.83
N ASN A 131 20.81 2.70 1.88
CA ASN A 131 20.19 1.38 1.79
C ASN A 131 18.67 1.43 2.00
N ASN A 132 18.15 2.45 2.70
CA ASN A 132 16.72 2.65 2.94
C ASN A 132 16.25 3.87 2.17
N LYS A 133 15.66 3.63 1.00
CA LYS A 133 15.36 4.71 0.04
C LYS A 133 14.20 4.38 -0.88
N MET A 134 13.67 5.43 -1.52
CA MET A 134 12.64 5.34 -2.54
C MET A 134 13.10 5.99 -3.84
N GLN A 135 12.69 5.42 -4.96
CA GLN A 135 12.97 5.94 -6.29
C GLN A 135 11.73 5.85 -7.17
N ILE A 136 11.49 6.88 -7.97
CA ILE A 136 10.47 6.85 -9.01
C ILE A 136 11.14 6.38 -10.31
N ARG A 137 10.55 5.36 -10.93
CA ARG A 137 10.97 4.88 -12.25
C ARG A 137 9.82 4.98 -13.24
N HIS A 138 9.99 5.84 -14.24
CA HIS A 138 9.09 5.97 -15.37
C HIS A 138 9.86 5.73 -16.66
N ILE A 139 9.26 4.95 -17.58
CA ILE A 139 9.78 4.75 -18.93
C ILE A 139 8.85 5.50 -19.88
N PRO A 140 9.31 6.50 -20.62
CA PRO A 140 8.49 7.26 -21.56
C PRO A 140 7.73 6.34 -22.52
N GLY A 141 6.43 6.64 -22.71
CA GLY A 141 5.52 5.83 -23.53
C GLY A 141 4.77 4.74 -22.79
N ASN A 142 5.11 4.43 -21.54
CA ASN A 142 4.36 3.51 -20.71
C ASN A 142 3.23 4.20 -19.95
N SER A 143 2.11 3.49 -19.78
CA SER A 143 0.96 3.95 -18.99
C SER A 143 1.12 3.67 -17.48
N TYR A 144 2.32 3.37 -17.00
CA TYR A 144 2.60 3.10 -15.60
C TYR A 144 3.89 3.78 -15.12
N THR A 145 3.96 3.99 -13.82
CA THR A 145 5.13 4.45 -13.10
C THR A 145 5.31 3.59 -11.86
N ASP A 146 6.54 3.21 -11.56
CA ASP A 146 6.88 2.42 -10.39
C ASP A 146 7.52 3.31 -9.32
N ILE A 147 7.09 3.14 -8.08
CA ILE A 147 7.81 3.54 -6.88
C ILE A 147 8.58 2.31 -6.43
N ILE A 148 9.90 2.40 -6.43
CA ILE A 148 10.80 1.33 -6.01
C ILE A 148 11.33 1.71 -4.64
N ILE A 149 11.11 0.85 -3.67
CA ILE A 149 11.55 1.02 -2.29
C ILE A 149 12.55 -0.07 -1.98
N SER A 150 13.70 0.33 -1.47
CA SER A 150 14.72 -0.58 -0.95
C SER A 150 14.84 -0.36 0.55
N CYS A 151 14.85 -1.44 1.32
CA CYS A 151 15.04 -1.41 2.76
C CYS A 151 15.96 -2.58 3.18
N LEU A 152 17.03 -2.26 3.89
CA LEU A 152 17.98 -3.24 4.39
C LEU A 152 17.83 -3.40 5.90
N LEU A 153 17.60 -4.61 6.37
CA LEU A 153 17.84 -4.98 7.78
C LEU A 153 19.31 -5.38 7.89
N ASP A 154 20.10 -4.46 8.43
CA ASP A 154 21.55 -4.59 8.54
C ASP A 154 21.97 -5.53 9.69
N TYR A 155 23.25 -5.80 9.81
CA TYR A 155 23.83 -6.52 10.95
C TYR A 155 23.44 -5.82 12.27
N GLY A 156 23.10 -6.62 13.26
CA GLY A 156 22.68 -6.09 14.55
C GLY A 156 21.27 -5.47 14.57
N GLU A 157 20.53 -5.51 13.49
CA GLU A 157 19.15 -5.03 13.46
C GLU A 157 18.13 -6.18 13.44
N PRO A 158 16.98 -5.97 14.10
CA PRO A 158 16.67 -4.87 15.02
C PRO A 158 17.46 -5.01 16.32
N ALA A 159 17.97 -3.87 16.83
CA ALA A 159 18.82 -3.84 18.02
C ALA A 159 18.01 -3.79 19.33
N THR A 160 16.70 -3.59 19.25
CA THR A 160 15.85 -3.40 20.43
C THR A 160 15.11 -4.68 20.78
N GLN A 161 14.97 -4.94 22.09
CA GLN A 161 14.26 -6.11 22.60
C GLN A 161 12.77 -6.14 22.22
N ASN A 162 12.17 -4.99 21.90
CA ASN A 162 10.78 -4.90 21.40
C ASN A 162 10.58 -5.55 20.03
N ALA A 163 11.65 -5.78 19.30
CA ALA A 163 11.61 -6.47 18.01
C ALA A 163 11.55 -8.00 18.15
N PHE A 164 11.75 -8.53 19.33
CA PHE A 164 11.69 -9.96 19.62
C PHE A 164 10.35 -10.28 20.27
N ASP A 165 9.65 -11.25 19.72
CA ASP A 165 8.34 -11.68 20.19
C ASP A 165 8.35 -12.23 21.62
N ASN A 166 9.51 -12.56 22.10
CA ASN A 166 9.66 -13.19 23.38
C ASN A 166 10.90 -12.64 24.11
N SER A 167 10.68 -12.06 25.27
CA SER A 167 11.74 -11.59 26.16
C SER A 167 12.74 -12.69 26.59
N THR A 168 12.42 -13.95 26.32
CA THR A 168 13.25 -15.12 26.58
C THR A 168 13.98 -15.63 25.34
N ALA A 169 13.89 -14.94 24.20
CA ALA A 169 14.62 -15.31 22.99
C ALA A 169 16.13 -15.10 23.20
N LEU A 170 16.75 -16.12 23.74
CA LEU A 170 18.20 -16.17 24.02
C LEU A 170 19.03 -16.28 22.72
N ASN A 171 18.41 -16.31 21.55
CA ASN A 171 19.05 -16.70 20.29
C ASN A 171 19.32 -15.53 19.35
N ASP A 172 19.19 -14.28 19.79
CA ASP A 172 19.43 -13.09 18.96
C ASP A 172 18.74 -13.18 17.58
N THR A 173 17.53 -13.73 17.57
CA THR A 173 16.75 -13.97 16.36
C THR A 173 15.46 -13.18 16.40
N TYR A 174 15.26 -12.39 15.37
CA TYR A 174 14.03 -11.67 15.12
C TYR A 174 13.23 -12.40 14.03
N THR A 175 11.94 -12.61 14.26
CA THR A 175 11.06 -13.26 13.28
C THR A 175 9.95 -12.29 12.89
N PHE A 176 9.70 -12.16 11.60
CA PHE A 176 8.61 -11.36 11.07
C PHE A 176 7.89 -12.11 9.94
N ASP A 177 6.58 -11.96 9.87
CA ASP A 177 5.70 -12.62 8.90
C ASP A 177 4.70 -11.67 8.26
N GLU A 178 4.75 -10.40 8.63
CA GLU A 178 3.95 -9.33 8.05
C GLU A 178 4.79 -8.07 7.86
N LEU A 179 4.39 -7.27 6.85
CA LEU A 179 5.06 -6.05 6.50
C LEU A 179 4.06 -5.06 5.87
N GLY A 180 4.25 -3.77 6.13
CA GLY A 180 3.43 -2.72 5.55
C GLY A 180 4.22 -1.45 5.29
N ILE A 181 3.77 -0.69 4.30
CA ILE A 181 4.22 0.68 4.05
C ILE A 181 3.26 1.63 4.72
N VAL A 182 3.79 2.55 5.51
CA VAL A 182 3.03 3.55 6.25
C VAL A 182 3.38 4.94 5.76
N ALA A 183 2.34 5.77 5.59
CA ALA A 183 2.49 7.17 5.23
C ALA A 183 2.72 8.04 6.46
N LYS A 184 3.43 9.15 6.29
CA LYS A 184 3.56 10.22 7.28
C LYS A 184 2.72 11.41 6.85
N SER A 185 2.05 12.04 7.81
CA SER A 185 1.42 13.35 7.63
C SER A 185 2.41 14.43 8.01
N LEU A 186 2.56 15.45 7.15
CA LEU A 186 3.48 16.57 7.43
C LEU A 186 2.98 17.52 8.51
N ASP A 187 1.67 17.70 8.66
CA ASP A 187 1.13 18.76 9.48
C ASP A 187 0.23 18.32 10.64
N GLY A 188 -0.15 17.07 10.69
CA GLY A 188 -0.99 16.51 11.77
C GLY A 188 -2.36 17.19 11.95
N THR A 189 -2.74 18.09 11.05
CA THR A 189 -3.95 18.95 11.19
C THR A 189 -5.21 18.31 10.64
N SER A 190 -5.08 17.26 9.83
CA SER A 190 -6.23 16.65 9.13
C SER A 190 -7.14 15.80 10.01
N GLY A 191 -6.80 15.58 11.28
CA GLY A 191 -7.52 14.63 12.14
C GLY A 191 -7.36 13.16 11.73
N LEU A 192 -6.64 12.91 10.65
CA LEU A 192 -6.16 11.59 10.26
C LEU A 192 -4.99 11.25 11.19
N SER A 193 -5.04 10.10 11.81
CA SER A 193 -4.13 9.63 12.86
C SER A 193 -2.70 10.16 12.76
N SER A 194 -2.15 10.67 13.85
CA SER A 194 -0.74 11.05 13.98
C SER A 194 0.24 9.88 13.78
N THR A 195 -0.27 8.66 13.71
CA THR A 195 0.49 7.42 13.52
C THR A 195 0.71 7.05 12.05
N GLY A 196 0.18 7.87 11.11
CA GLY A 196 0.25 7.58 9.68
C GLY A 196 -0.83 6.60 9.20
N LEU A 197 -0.96 6.47 7.88
CA LEU A 197 -1.91 5.58 7.23
C LEU A 197 -1.18 4.34 6.69
N LEU A 198 -1.67 3.16 7.03
CA LEU A 198 -1.19 1.92 6.41
C LEU A 198 -1.62 1.88 4.94
N LEU A 199 -0.69 1.99 4.02
CA LEU A 199 -0.96 2.03 2.58
C LEU A 199 -0.98 0.64 1.94
N THR A 200 -0.21 -0.28 2.52
CA THR A 200 -0.07 -1.64 2.00
C THR A 200 0.12 -2.62 3.15
N HIS A 201 -0.33 -3.86 2.97
CA HIS A 201 -0.10 -4.92 3.94
C HIS A 201 0.16 -6.24 3.21
N VAL A 202 1.21 -6.93 3.60
CA VAL A 202 1.54 -8.26 3.09
C VAL A 202 1.83 -9.21 4.23
N ILE A 203 1.31 -10.42 4.12
CA ILE A 203 1.54 -11.52 5.06
C ILE A 203 2.25 -12.65 4.30
N PHE A 204 3.27 -13.24 4.92
CA PHE A 204 4.10 -14.25 4.29
C PHE A 204 4.60 -15.28 5.31
N HIS A 205 5.28 -16.31 4.82
CA HIS A 205 5.91 -17.30 5.69
C HIS A 205 6.95 -16.65 6.60
N PRO A 206 6.96 -16.93 7.91
CA PRO A 206 7.87 -16.30 8.86
C PRO A 206 9.33 -16.31 8.40
N VAL A 207 9.93 -15.14 8.36
CA VAL A 207 11.33 -14.92 8.02
C VAL A 207 12.11 -14.66 9.29
N GLN A 208 13.14 -15.44 9.53
CA GLN A 208 14.04 -15.25 10.66
C GLN A 208 15.22 -14.36 10.28
N LYS A 209 15.46 -13.36 11.08
CA LYS A 209 16.60 -12.45 10.98
C LYS A 209 17.47 -12.57 12.24
N SER A 210 18.64 -13.13 12.11
CA SER A 210 19.65 -13.11 13.15
C SER A 210 20.59 -11.90 12.99
N LEU A 211 21.30 -11.55 14.05
CA LEU A 211 22.16 -10.35 14.06
C LEU A 211 23.32 -10.42 13.05
N ASN A 212 23.66 -11.60 12.57
CA ASN A 212 24.73 -11.84 11.59
C ASN A 212 24.21 -12.03 10.14
N ARG A 213 22.92 -11.78 9.89
CA ARG A 213 22.32 -11.86 8.56
C ARG A 213 21.97 -10.46 8.04
N LEU A 214 22.06 -10.30 6.74
CA LEU A 214 21.57 -9.13 6.00
C LEU A 214 20.31 -9.53 5.25
N ILE A 215 19.21 -8.84 5.49
CA ILE A 215 17.95 -9.07 4.78
C ILE A 215 17.60 -7.82 3.97
N GLN A 216 17.56 -7.98 2.66
CA GLN A 216 17.14 -6.95 1.72
C GLN A 216 15.66 -7.11 1.40
N ILE A 217 14.90 -6.05 1.52
CA ILE A 217 13.52 -5.95 1.09
C ILE A 217 13.47 -4.99 -0.09
N ASP A 218 13.06 -5.51 -1.25
CA ASP A 218 12.75 -4.72 -2.44
C ASP A 218 11.23 -4.69 -2.61
N TYR A 219 10.67 -3.50 -2.58
CA TYR A 219 9.24 -3.31 -2.64
C TYR A 219 8.89 -2.40 -3.82
N THR A 220 7.97 -2.81 -4.66
CA THR A 220 7.54 -2.03 -5.82
C THR A 220 6.05 -1.72 -5.71
N VAL A 221 5.71 -0.45 -5.80
CA VAL A 221 4.33 0.01 -5.97
C VAL A 221 4.18 0.55 -7.39
N ARG A 222 3.39 -0.12 -8.21
CA ARG A 222 3.10 0.30 -9.58
C ARG A 222 1.78 1.05 -9.62
N ILE A 223 1.82 2.27 -10.14
CA ILE A 223 0.65 3.10 -10.46
C ILE A 223 0.47 3.07 -11.97
N GLN A 224 -0.66 2.54 -12.41
CA GLN A 224 -0.96 2.36 -13.83
C GLN A 224 -2.29 3.03 -14.19
N THR A 225 -2.30 3.80 -15.27
CA THR A 225 -3.52 4.32 -15.85
C THR A 225 -4.07 3.33 -16.87
N LEU A 226 -5.36 3.01 -16.74
CA LEU A 226 -6.07 2.16 -17.68
C LEU A 226 -6.89 3.05 -18.58
N THR A 227 -6.56 3.07 -19.86
CA THR A 227 -7.39 3.67 -20.91
C THR A 227 -8.02 2.55 -21.74
N ASN A 228 -9.36 2.53 -21.84
CA ASN A 228 -10.03 1.64 -22.79
C ASN A 228 -9.77 2.16 -24.20
N LEU A 229 -8.81 1.57 -24.88
CA LEU A 229 -8.54 1.79 -26.31
C LEU A 229 -9.62 1.16 -27.22
N SER A 230 -10.68 0.58 -26.66
CA SER A 230 -11.75 -0.09 -27.43
C SER A 230 -12.75 0.88 -28.10
N ALA A 231 -12.57 2.20 -27.98
CA ALA A 231 -13.47 3.19 -28.55
C ALA A 231 -12.96 3.82 -29.86
N ILE A 232 -11.88 3.30 -30.44
CA ILE A 232 -11.38 3.73 -31.75
C ILE A 232 -11.46 2.52 -32.71
N GLY A 233 -12.65 2.25 -33.19
CA GLY A 233 -12.95 1.30 -34.23
C GLY A 233 -14.12 1.80 -35.08
#